data_e14909bbd35eee5d5a847bdd13e6c9fe
#
_entry.id   e14909bbd35eee5d5a847bdd13e6c9fe
#
_cell.length_a   1.000
_cell.length_b   1.000
_cell.length_c   1.000
_cell.angle_alpha   90.00
_cell.angle_beta   90.00
_cell.angle_gamma   90.00
#
_symmetry.space_group_name_H-M   'P 1'
#
loop_
_entity.id
_entity.type
_entity.pdbx_description
1 polymer ?
#
loop_
_entity_poly.entity_id
_entity_poly.type
_entity_poly.pdbx_seq_one_letter_code
_entity_poly.pdbx_strand_id
1 'polypeptide(L)'
;LATWMRLKYANVVDGAVVGSAPVWSFVGEDPPVDPGAFADGVTMDATAAGGSPPACAPNVRAAFAELIRRSETDPKSIKAPMRLCDDTPLGKSKDALDVALWAQGAFDYLAMGNFPYESSYILNGDGTLPPYPFRVACGAAMADPTLPNKGGDALLSALADAVGVYYNYSKTQECFDTQHGSNDDSDEDGELWDYQYCTEMFMPMSRDGVRDMFFPQPWNETDAVLECERRWGVRPKTLWATTAFGGKRLSWASNVVWTN
;
A
#
# COMPACT_ATOMS: atom_id res chain seq x y z
N LEU A 1 11.57 -12.80 7.24
CA LEU A 1 12.76 -13.63 7.08
C LEU A 1 13.39 -13.98 8.44
N ALA A 2 13.74 -13.01 9.29
CA ALA A 2 14.43 -13.24 10.57
C ALA A 2 13.73 -14.26 11.46
N THR A 3 12.40 -14.18 11.61
CA THR A 3 11.58 -15.16 12.32
C THR A 3 11.81 -16.58 11.82
N TRP A 4 11.58 -16.78 10.52
CA TRP A 4 11.68 -18.11 9.91
C TRP A 4 13.10 -18.66 9.94
N MET A 5 14.07 -17.78 9.83
CA MET A 5 15.49 -18.15 9.97
C MET A 5 15.78 -18.67 11.39
N ARG A 6 15.30 -17.97 12.43
CA ARG A 6 15.44 -18.44 13.81
C ARG A 6 14.71 -19.78 14.05
N LEU A 7 13.50 -19.93 13.50
CA LEU A 7 12.71 -21.16 13.66
C LEU A 7 13.33 -22.36 12.97
N LYS A 8 13.91 -22.19 11.77
CA LYS A 8 14.50 -23.29 10.98
C LYS A 8 15.92 -23.63 11.38
N TYR A 9 16.69 -22.65 11.82
CA TYR A 9 18.12 -22.78 12.07
C TYR A 9 18.48 -22.45 13.52
N ALA A 10 17.67 -22.96 14.47
CA ALA A 10 17.84 -22.72 15.90
C ALA A 10 19.20 -23.20 16.46
N ASN A 11 19.89 -24.06 15.73
CA ASN A 11 21.24 -24.58 16.05
C ASN A 11 22.38 -23.64 15.64
N VAL A 12 22.09 -22.60 14.83
CA VAL A 12 23.08 -21.63 14.32
C VAL A 12 22.68 -20.19 14.62
N VAL A 13 21.40 -19.93 14.81
CA VAL A 13 20.86 -18.59 15.06
C VAL A 13 20.38 -18.52 16.50
N ASP A 14 21.11 -17.83 17.37
CA ASP A 14 20.80 -17.76 18.81
C ASP A 14 19.54 -16.97 19.13
N GLY A 15 19.22 -15.94 18.35
CA GLY A 15 18.02 -15.14 18.53
C GLY A 15 17.72 -14.27 17.34
N ALA A 16 16.55 -13.62 17.35
CA ALA A 16 16.13 -12.69 16.32
C ALA A 16 15.39 -11.48 16.91
N VAL A 17 15.67 -10.31 16.36
CA VAL A 17 14.85 -9.11 16.50
C VAL A 17 14.04 -8.95 15.21
N VAL A 18 12.74 -8.89 15.35
CA VAL A 18 11.79 -8.99 14.22
C VAL A 18 10.89 -7.75 14.21
N GLY A 19 11.12 -6.88 13.23
CA GLY A 19 10.32 -5.67 13.02
C GLY A 19 9.21 -5.91 12.00
N SER A 20 7.96 -5.58 12.33
CA SER A 20 6.79 -5.55 11.44
C SER A 20 6.64 -6.77 10.53
N ALA A 21 6.96 -7.98 11.01
CA ALA A 21 6.95 -9.19 10.18
C ALA A 21 5.53 -9.74 10.00
N PRO A 22 5.04 -9.92 8.77
CA PRO A 22 3.67 -10.34 8.47
C PRO A 22 3.48 -11.87 8.64
N VAL A 23 4.01 -12.46 9.74
CA VAL A 23 4.01 -13.92 9.94
C VAL A 23 2.63 -14.52 10.18
N TRP A 24 1.62 -13.68 10.38
CA TRP A 24 0.22 -14.08 10.59
C TRP A 24 -0.69 -13.77 9.40
N SER A 25 -0.10 -13.36 8.28
CA SER A 25 -0.87 -12.85 7.13
C SER A 25 -0.92 -13.85 5.96
N PHE A 26 -0.71 -15.15 6.24
CA PHE A 26 -0.67 -16.16 5.18
C PHE A 26 -1.98 -16.96 5.07
N VAL A 27 -2.17 -17.58 3.90
CA VAL A 27 -3.27 -18.52 3.67
C VAL A 27 -3.14 -19.74 4.61
N GLY A 28 -4.28 -20.24 5.08
CA GLY A 28 -4.31 -21.44 5.94
C GLY A 28 -4.05 -21.18 7.44
N GLU A 29 -4.09 -19.92 7.87
CA GLU A 29 -4.02 -19.57 9.28
C GLU A 29 -5.29 -19.98 10.04
N ASP A 30 -5.12 -20.29 11.35
CA ASP A 30 -6.21 -20.57 12.28
C ASP A 30 -6.04 -19.73 13.56
N PRO A 31 -6.94 -18.78 13.87
CA PRO A 31 -8.06 -18.33 13.03
C PRO A 31 -7.61 -17.74 11.69
N PRO A 32 -8.47 -17.75 10.67
CA PRO A 32 -8.14 -17.22 9.36
C PRO A 32 -7.62 -15.78 9.41
N VAL A 33 -6.76 -15.42 8.45
CA VAL A 33 -6.34 -14.03 8.25
C VAL A 33 -7.51 -13.21 7.71
N ASP A 34 -7.65 -11.96 8.19
CA ASP A 34 -8.49 -10.96 7.54
C ASP A 34 -7.71 -10.33 6.39
N PRO A 35 -8.10 -10.55 5.12
CA PRO A 35 -7.39 -9.98 3.97
C PRO A 35 -7.39 -8.43 3.95
N GLY A 36 -8.36 -7.80 4.63
CA GLY A 36 -8.49 -6.34 4.72
C GLY A 36 -7.67 -5.71 5.85
N ALA A 37 -7.04 -6.50 6.72
CA ALA A 37 -6.38 -5.99 7.92
C ALA A 37 -5.31 -4.91 7.64
N PHE A 38 -4.55 -5.04 6.56
CA PHE A 38 -3.56 -4.03 6.17
C PHE A 38 -4.24 -2.71 5.75
N ALA A 39 -5.25 -2.78 4.91
CA ALA A 39 -6.00 -1.60 4.45
C ALA A 39 -6.73 -0.89 5.60
N ASP A 40 -7.26 -1.65 6.56
CA ASP A 40 -7.85 -1.12 7.80
C ASP A 40 -6.78 -0.39 8.65
N GLY A 41 -5.58 -0.95 8.76
CA GLY A 41 -4.44 -0.33 9.45
C GLY A 41 -4.01 0.99 8.80
N VAL A 42 -3.84 1.00 7.48
CA VAL A 42 -3.55 2.23 6.70
C VAL A 42 -4.65 3.27 6.89
N THR A 43 -5.91 2.85 6.88
CA THR A 43 -7.06 3.75 7.10
C THR A 43 -7.06 4.31 8.52
N MET A 44 -6.64 3.54 9.52
CA MET A 44 -6.54 4.02 10.90
C MET A 44 -5.60 5.22 11.01
N ASP A 45 -4.47 5.24 10.29
CA ASP A 45 -3.55 6.37 10.24
C ASP A 45 -4.21 7.67 9.71
N ALA A 46 -5.22 7.53 8.86
CA ALA A 46 -6.02 8.65 8.35
C ALA A 46 -7.12 9.12 9.30
N THR A 47 -7.27 8.53 10.48
CA THR A 47 -8.30 8.88 11.45
C THR A 47 -7.75 9.68 12.62
N ALA A 48 -8.65 10.22 13.45
CA ALA A 48 -8.28 10.89 14.69
C ALA A 48 -7.54 9.95 15.68
N ALA A 49 -7.81 8.65 15.66
CA ALA A 49 -7.10 7.66 16.45
C ALA A 49 -5.64 7.53 16.02
N GLY A 50 -5.34 7.63 14.72
CA GLY A 50 -3.97 7.72 14.17
C GLY A 50 -3.34 9.11 14.31
N GLY A 51 -4.07 10.09 14.83
CA GLY A 51 -3.61 11.47 15.02
C GLY A 51 -3.77 12.35 13.78
N SER A 52 -4.52 11.92 12.78
CA SER A 52 -4.88 12.69 11.60
C SER A 52 -6.18 13.47 11.80
N PRO A 53 -6.46 14.53 10.99
CA PRO A 53 -7.72 15.23 11.01
C PRO A 53 -8.91 14.28 10.73
N PRO A 54 -10.05 14.42 11.45
CA PRO A 54 -11.19 13.51 11.29
C PRO A 54 -11.77 13.44 9.87
N ALA A 55 -11.58 14.49 9.07
CA ALA A 55 -12.06 14.55 7.69
C ALA A 55 -11.15 13.78 6.70
N CYS A 56 -9.93 13.40 7.09
CA CYS A 56 -8.97 12.82 6.15
C CYS A 56 -9.47 11.51 5.53
N ALA A 57 -9.74 10.48 6.31
CA ALA A 57 -10.20 9.19 5.76
C ALA A 57 -11.49 9.33 4.91
N PRO A 58 -12.54 10.07 5.34
CA PRO A 58 -13.70 10.35 4.49
C PRO A 58 -13.34 11.05 3.17
N ASN A 59 -12.45 12.03 3.20
CA ASN A 59 -12.05 12.77 2.00
C ASN A 59 -11.20 11.93 1.04
N VAL A 60 -10.27 11.11 1.56
CA VAL A 60 -9.51 10.15 0.74
C VAL A 60 -10.47 9.16 0.07
N ARG A 61 -11.43 8.61 0.81
CA ARG A 61 -12.46 7.72 0.23
C ARG A 61 -13.26 8.41 -0.87
N ALA A 62 -13.69 9.65 -0.65
CA ALA A 62 -14.43 10.41 -1.66
C ALA A 62 -13.57 10.70 -2.90
N ALA A 63 -12.27 10.96 -2.73
CA ALA A 63 -11.35 11.20 -3.83
C ALA A 63 -11.11 9.93 -4.65
N PHE A 64 -10.92 8.77 -4.02
CA PHE A 64 -10.84 7.50 -4.74
C PHE A 64 -12.15 7.16 -5.47
N ALA A 65 -13.30 7.37 -4.83
CA ALA A 65 -14.59 7.16 -5.49
C ALA A 65 -14.74 8.04 -6.74
N GLU A 66 -14.33 9.30 -6.68
CA GLU A 66 -14.33 10.21 -7.83
C GLU A 66 -13.34 9.78 -8.90
N LEU A 67 -12.14 9.33 -8.52
CA LEU A 67 -11.13 8.83 -9.46
C LEU A 67 -11.66 7.60 -10.21
N ILE A 68 -12.22 6.62 -9.51
CA ILE A 68 -12.84 5.43 -10.12
C ILE A 68 -14.02 5.81 -11.02
N ARG A 69 -14.92 6.70 -10.58
CA ARG A 69 -16.02 7.20 -11.40
C ARG A 69 -15.51 7.80 -12.73
N ARG A 70 -14.45 8.61 -12.68
CA ARG A 70 -13.86 9.21 -13.89
C ARG A 70 -13.14 8.17 -14.75
N SER A 71 -12.54 7.16 -14.16
CA SER A 71 -11.91 6.09 -14.93
C SER A 71 -12.89 5.39 -15.88
N GLU A 72 -14.17 5.31 -15.49
CA GLU A 72 -15.23 4.68 -16.28
C GLU A 72 -15.88 5.63 -17.27
N THR A 73 -15.96 6.94 -16.96
CA THR A 73 -16.74 7.91 -17.73
C THR A 73 -15.91 8.82 -18.61
N ASP A 74 -14.80 9.34 -18.10
CA ASP A 74 -13.88 10.25 -18.79
C ASP A 74 -12.46 10.15 -18.19
N PRO A 75 -11.68 9.12 -18.52
CA PRO A 75 -10.33 8.91 -17.97
C PRO A 75 -9.41 10.12 -18.15
N LYS A 76 -9.55 10.87 -19.24
CA LYS A 76 -8.68 12.02 -19.53
C LYS A 76 -8.88 13.19 -18.57
N SER A 77 -10.08 13.30 -17.97
CA SER A 77 -10.38 14.34 -16.98
C SER A 77 -9.63 14.20 -15.65
N ILE A 78 -8.93 13.08 -15.46
CA ILE A 78 -8.09 12.82 -14.28
C ILE A 78 -6.76 13.57 -14.37
N LYS A 79 -6.23 13.80 -15.57
CA LYS A 79 -4.86 14.28 -15.81
C LYS A 79 -4.55 15.59 -15.08
N ALA A 80 -5.33 16.62 -15.35
CA ALA A 80 -5.04 17.95 -14.81
C ALA A 80 -5.17 18.02 -13.28
N PRO A 81 -6.28 17.59 -12.65
CA PRO A 81 -6.39 17.67 -11.20
C PRO A 81 -5.41 16.78 -10.46
N MET A 82 -5.01 15.62 -11.02
CA MET A 82 -3.98 14.75 -10.43
C MET A 82 -2.56 15.17 -10.80
N ARG A 83 -2.37 16.24 -11.60
CA ARG A 83 -1.05 16.74 -12.05
C ARG A 83 -0.19 15.65 -12.71
N LEU A 84 -0.81 14.80 -13.52
CA LEU A 84 -0.09 13.75 -14.24
C LEU A 84 0.69 14.33 -15.42
N CYS A 85 1.85 13.75 -15.75
CA CYS A 85 2.65 14.14 -16.89
C CYS A 85 1.90 13.91 -18.22
N ASP A 86 2.31 14.63 -19.27
CA ASP A 86 1.57 14.62 -20.53
C ASP A 86 1.58 13.28 -21.26
N ASP A 87 2.58 12.48 -21.04
CA ASP A 87 2.77 11.14 -21.59
C ASP A 87 2.05 10.04 -20.78
N THR A 88 1.51 10.35 -19.59
CA THR A 88 0.71 9.40 -18.83
C THR A 88 -0.48 8.89 -19.66
N PRO A 89 -0.56 7.58 -19.95
CA PRO A 89 -1.65 7.01 -20.72
C PRO A 89 -2.97 7.11 -19.95
N LEU A 90 -3.99 7.63 -20.59
CA LEU A 90 -5.37 7.72 -20.06
C LEU A 90 -6.38 7.44 -21.20
N GLY A 91 -6.02 6.53 -22.08
CA GLY A 91 -6.86 6.18 -23.23
C GLY A 91 -7.99 5.19 -22.90
N LYS A 92 -7.87 4.46 -21.81
CA LYS A 92 -8.77 3.39 -21.38
C LYS A 92 -9.04 3.46 -19.88
N SER A 93 -10.13 2.85 -19.44
CA SER A 93 -10.46 2.73 -18.01
C SER A 93 -9.36 2.04 -17.21
N LYS A 94 -8.67 1.05 -17.81
CA LYS A 94 -7.53 0.37 -17.18
C LYS A 94 -6.40 1.35 -16.84
N ASP A 95 -6.04 2.23 -17.76
CA ASP A 95 -4.96 3.20 -17.55
C ASP A 95 -5.23 4.10 -16.34
N ALA A 96 -6.49 4.52 -16.19
CA ALA A 96 -6.92 5.33 -15.05
C ALA A 96 -7.00 4.51 -13.73
N LEU A 97 -7.26 3.20 -13.82
CA LEU A 97 -7.18 2.30 -12.67
C LEU A 97 -5.71 2.17 -12.21
N ASP A 98 -4.76 2.11 -13.13
CA ASP A 98 -3.34 2.09 -12.81
C ASP A 98 -2.92 3.37 -12.04
N VAL A 99 -3.49 4.54 -12.38
CA VAL A 99 -3.34 5.80 -11.60
C VAL A 99 -3.92 5.65 -10.20
N ALA A 100 -5.07 4.98 -10.04
CA ALA A 100 -5.65 4.76 -8.71
C ALA A 100 -4.79 3.84 -7.85
N LEU A 101 -4.22 2.79 -8.43
CA LEU A 101 -3.28 1.88 -7.74
C LEU A 101 -1.98 2.60 -7.36
N TRP A 102 -1.46 3.43 -8.24
CA TRP A 102 -0.31 4.28 -7.94
C TRP A 102 -0.60 5.23 -6.77
N ALA A 103 -1.72 5.93 -6.79
CA ALA A 103 -2.12 6.83 -5.70
C ALA A 103 -2.32 6.09 -4.38
N GLN A 104 -2.88 4.89 -4.41
CA GLN A 104 -3.03 4.01 -3.25
C GLN A 104 -1.66 3.61 -2.67
N GLY A 105 -0.70 3.24 -3.53
CA GLY A 105 0.66 2.86 -3.13
C GLY A 105 1.32 3.93 -2.25
N ALA A 106 1.10 5.23 -2.54
CA ALA A 106 1.60 6.30 -1.70
C ALA A 106 1.11 6.18 -0.24
N PHE A 107 -0.17 5.93 -0.02
CA PHE A 107 -0.71 5.77 1.34
C PHE A 107 -0.20 4.51 2.02
N ASP A 108 -0.07 3.40 1.28
CA ASP A 108 0.49 2.16 1.80
C ASP A 108 1.93 2.37 2.30
N TYR A 109 2.77 3.05 1.52
CA TYR A 109 4.14 3.37 1.89
C TYR A 109 4.25 4.42 3.00
N LEU A 110 3.41 5.45 2.98
CA LEU A 110 3.36 6.44 4.06
C LEU A 110 2.98 5.79 5.39
N ALA A 111 2.07 4.81 5.40
CA ALA A 111 1.72 4.06 6.61
C ALA A 111 2.88 3.19 7.10
N MET A 112 3.58 2.48 6.20
CA MET A 112 4.75 1.68 6.56
C MET A 112 5.90 2.54 7.10
N GLY A 113 6.02 3.79 6.65
CA GLY A 113 7.04 4.76 7.08
C GLY A 113 6.54 5.83 8.05
N ASN A 114 5.41 5.61 8.76
CA ASN A 114 4.77 6.64 9.60
C ASN A 114 5.51 6.88 10.94
N PHE A 115 6.82 7.11 10.87
CA PHE A 115 7.68 7.33 12.03
C PHE A 115 7.52 8.73 12.63
N PRO A 116 7.77 8.90 13.96
CA PRO A 116 7.73 10.21 14.63
C PRO A 116 8.96 11.08 14.36
N TYR A 117 9.80 10.71 13.42
CA TYR A 117 11.03 11.40 13.01
C TYR A 117 11.20 11.33 11.51
N GLU A 118 12.04 12.18 10.95
CA GLU A 118 12.39 12.16 9.54
C GLU A 118 13.04 10.82 9.16
N SER A 119 12.61 10.26 8.03
CA SER A 119 13.08 8.95 7.59
C SER A 119 13.10 8.83 6.07
N SER A 120 14.14 8.16 5.57
CA SER A 120 14.24 7.70 4.17
C SER A 120 14.11 6.17 4.07
N TYR A 121 13.51 5.53 5.07
CA TYR A 121 13.41 4.07 5.17
C TYR A 121 12.64 3.45 3.99
N ILE A 122 11.58 4.09 3.55
CA ILE A 122 10.82 3.65 2.36
C ILE A 122 11.41 4.36 1.15
N LEU A 123 12.21 3.65 0.38
CA LEU A 123 13.16 4.20 -0.59
C LEU A 123 12.57 4.71 -1.90
N ASN A 124 11.31 4.36 -2.23
CA ASN A 124 10.70 4.78 -3.49
C ASN A 124 10.00 6.14 -3.41
N GLY A 125 10.10 6.81 -2.27
CA GLY A 125 9.63 8.17 -2.08
C GLY A 125 10.69 9.20 -2.49
N ASP A 126 10.28 10.47 -2.56
CA ASP A 126 11.13 11.59 -2.89
C ASP A 126 11.98 12.04 -1.68
N GLY A 127 13.11 11.37 -1.47
CA GLY A 127 14.08 11.72 -0.45
C GLY A 127 13.62 11.40 0.99
N THR A 128 13.89 12.31 1.92
CA THR A 128 13.55 12.14 3.33
C THR A 128 12.12 12.60 3.59
N LEU A 129 11.30 11.69 4.11
CA LEU A 129 9.92 12.00 4.53
C LEU A 129 9.91 12.74 5.88
N PRO A 130 8.93 13.64 6.11
CA PRO A 130 8.79 14.35 7.38
C PRO A 130 8.37 13.40 8.52
N PRO A 131 8.48 13.86 9.80
CA PRO A 131 7.87 13.15 10.92
C PRO A 131 6.37 12.97 10.72
N TYR A 132 5.85 11.77 11.00
CA TYR A 132 4.45 11.43 10.77
C TYR A 132 3.96 11.78 9.36
N PRO A 133 4.57 11.25 8.31
CA PRO A 133 4.29 11.67 6.93
C PRO A 133 2.83 11.44 6.54
N PHE A 134 2.16 10.46 7.14
CA PHE A 134 0.74 10.24 6.90
C PHE A 134 -0.13 11.41 7.38
N ARG A 135 0.19 12.00 8.55
CA ARG A 135 -0.50 13.21 9.03
C ARG A 135 -0.25 14.42 8.14
N VAL A 136 0.95 14.50 7.54
CA VAL A 136 1.28 15.56 6.58
C VAL A 136 0.44 15.40 5.31
N ALA A 137 0.29 14.17 4.80
CA ALA A 137 -0.60 13.87 3.67
C ALA A 137 -2.07 14.18 3.97
N CYS A 138 -2.50 13.99 5.22
CA CYS A 138 -3.83 14.37 5.72
C CYS A 138 -3.97 15.88 6.03
N GLY A 139 -2.95 16.71 5.73
CA GLY A 139 -2.98 18.14 6.01
C GLY A 139 -3.88 18.94 5.08
N ALA A 140 -3.95 20.23 5.35
CA ALA A 140 -4.61 21.28 4.56
C ALA A 140 -5.90 20.86 3.82
N ALA A 141 -5.78 20.38 2.57
CA ALA A 141 -6.92 20.06 1.73
C ALA A 141 -7.72 18.85 2.23
N MET A 142 -7.02 17.76 2.63
CA MET A 142 -7.67 16.54 3.15
C MET A 142 -8.29 16.75 4.54
N ALA A 143 -7.85 17.76 5.29
CA ALA A 143 -8.43 18.11 6.58
C ALA A 143 -9.76 18.89 6.48
N ASP A 144 -10.11 19.42 5.31
CA ASP A 144 -11.30 20.24 5.11
C ASP A 144 -12.57 19.37 5.03
N PRO A 145 -13.49 19.45 6.02
CA PRO A 145 -14.72 18.66 6.00
C PRO A 145 -15.70 19.08 4.87
N THR A 146 -15.47 20.22 4.23
CA THR A 146 -16.27 20.70 3.11
C THR A 146 -15.73 20.29 1.74
N LEU A 147 -14.60 19.62 1.68
CA LEU A 147 -13.93 19.24 0.44
C LEU A 147 -14.84 18.52 -0.57
N PRO A 148 -15.69 17.54 -0.18
CA PRO A 148 -16.59 16.88 -1.12
C PRO A 148 -17.58 17.84 -1.80
N ASN A 149 -17.93 18.95 -1.14
CA ASN A 149 -18.83 19.96 -1.69
C ASN A 149 -18.17 20.89 -2.71
N LYS A 150 -16.85 20.87 -2.82
CA LYS A 150 -16.07 21.70 -3.75
C LYS A 150 -15.96 21.08 -5.15
N GLY A 151 -16.45 19.86 -5.33
CA GLY A 151 -16.47 19.17 -6.62
C GLY A 151 -15.30 18.21 -6.85
N GLY A 152 -15.40 17.43 -7.92
CA GLY A 152 -14.47 16.32 -8.20
C GLY A 152 -13.03 16.78 -8.46
N ASP A 153 -12.82 17.91 -9.13
CA ASP A 153 -11.47 18.45 -9.35
C ASP A 153 -10.77 18.81 -8.04
N ALA A 154 -11.53 19.36 -7.08
CA ALA A 154 -10.98 19.68 -5.77
C ALA A 154 -10.59 18.41 -5.00
N LEU A 155 -11.42 17.35 -5.07
CA LEU A 155 -11.11 16.04 -4.48
C LEU A 155 -9.83 15.44 -5.07
N LEU A 156 -9.72 15.42 -6.40
CA LEU A 156 -8.54 14.85 -7.06
C LEU A 156 -7.28 15.71 -6.84
N SER A 157 -7.41 17.03 -6.80
CA SER A 157 -6.28 17.91 -6.48
C SER A 157 -5.79 17.71 -5.05
N ALA A 158 -6.70 17.51 -4.09
CA ALA A 158 -6.35 17.19 -2.72
C ALA A 158 -5.70 15.80 -2.62
N LEU A 159 -6.15 14.82 -3.41
CA LEU A 159 -5.51 13.52 -3.51
C LEU A 159 -4.08 13.64 -4.07
N ALA A 160 -3.89 14.43 -5.12
CA ALA A 160 -2.57 14.72 -5.69
C ALA A 160 -1.63 15.39 -4.69
N ASP A 161 -2.14 16.30 -3.84
CA ASP A 161 -1.34 16.89 -2.75
C ASP A 161 -0.95 15.85 -1.71
N ALA A 162 -1.86 14.97 -1.33
CA ALA A 162 -1.62 13.93 -0.34
C ALA A 162 -0.58 12.91 -0.83
N VAL A 163 -0.72 12.38 -2.05
CA VAL A 163 0.25 11.44 -2.62
C VAL A 163 1.60 12.10 -2.92
N GLY A 164 1.59 13.40 -3.16
CA GLY A 164 2.80 14.21 -3.35
C GLY A 164 3.71 14.24 -2.13
N VAL A 165 3.20 13.94 -0.93
CA VAL A 165 4.05 13.78 0.27
C VAL A 165 4.99 12.59 0.12
N TYR A 166 4.58 11.55 -0.59
CA TYR A 166 5.42 10.41 -0.89
C TYR A 166 6.26 10.60 -2.16
N TYR A 167 5.61 10.98 -3.27
CA TYR A 167 6.26 11.01 -4.59
C TYR A 167 7.00 12.30 -4.91
N ASN A 168 6.70 13.42 -4.26
CA ASN A 168 7.26 14.74 -4.58
C ASN A 168 7.28 15.67 -3.36
N TYR A 169 7.78 15.18 -2.22
CA TYR A 169 7.88 16.01 -1.01
C TYR A 169 8.84 17.17 -1.17
N SER A 170 9.94 16.96 -1.90
CA SER A 170 10.92 17.99 -2.23
C SER A 170 10.39 19.07 -3.19
N LYS A 171 9.25 18.82 -3.86
CA LYS A 171 8.64 19.68 -4.89
C LYS A 171 9.56 19.95 -6.08
N THR A 172 10.40 18.98 -6.41
CA THR A 172 11.32 19.07 -7.56
C THR A 172 10.69 18.61 -8.86
N GLN A 173 9.57 17.88 -8.80
CA GLN A 173 8.86 17.37 -9.97
C GLN A 173 7.70 18.31 -10.34
N GLU A 174 7.61 18.67 -11.62
CA GLU A 174 6.53 19.51 -12.14
C GLU A 174 5.21 18.73 -12.34
N CYS A 175 5.29 17.43 -12.63
CA CYS A 175 4.17 16.53 -12.82
C CYS A 175 4.48 15.13 -12.23
N PHE A 176 3.46 14.31 -12.04
CA PHE A 176 3.63 12.92 -11.59
C PHE A 176 3.72 11.98 -12.80
N ASP A 177 4.83 11.29 -12.91
CA ASP A 177 4.97 10.12 -13.76
C ASP A 177 4.53 8.88 -12.99
N THR A 178 3.44 8.25 -13.45
CA THR A 178 2.87 7.07 -12.80
C THR A 178 3.42 5.76 -13.34
N GLN A 179 4.25 5.80 -14.38
CA GLN A 179 4.84 4.63 -15.02
C GLN A 179 6.26 4.35 -14.53
N HIS A 180 6.99 5.43 -14.19
CA HIS A 180 8.31 5.32 -13.62
C HIS A 180 8.21 5.78 -12.16
N GLY A 181 8.63 4.95 -11.22
CA GLY A 181 8.77 5.37 -9.83
C GLY A 181 9.68 6.59 -9.72
N SER A 182 9.58 7.34 -8.64
CA SER A 182 10.31 8.60 -8.42
C SER A 182 11.85 8.51 -8.49
N ASN A 183 12.41 7.33 -8.66
CA ASN A 183 13.84 7.09 -8.87
C ASN A 183 14.06 5.95 -9.88
N ASP A 184 14.97 6.17 -10.77
CA ASP A 184 15.34 5.51 -12.02
C ASP A 184 15.71 4.00 -11.94
N ASP A 185 15.47 3.31 -10.83
CA ASP A 185 15.99 1.95 -10.63
C ASP A 185 14.90 0.87 -10.47
N SER A 186 13.62 1.10 -10.79
CA SER A 186 12.69 0.35 -10.01
C SER A 186 11.58 -0.46 -10.63
N ASP A 187 11.50 -0.64 -11.91
CA ASP A 187 10.62 -1.68 -12.46
C ASP A 187 11.10 -3.09 -11.99
N GLU A 188 12.41 -3.27 -11.83
CA GLU A 188 12.99 -4.55 -11.39
C GLU A 188 12.65 -4.89 -9.93
N ASP A 189 12.68 -3.92 -9.01
CA ASP A 189 12.37 -4.17 -7.59
C ASP A 189 10.90 -4.53 -7.36
N GLY A 190 9.99 -3.85 -8.03
CA GLY A 190 8.56 -4.17 -8.00
C GLY A 190 8.27 -5.55 -8.56
N GLU A 191 8.92 -5.92 -9.67
CA GLU A 191 8.82 -7.24 -10.26
C GLU A 191 9.38 -8.34 -9.36
N LEU A 192 10.48 -8.08 -8.65
CA LEU A 192 11.06 -9.03 -7.70
C LEU A 192 10.12 -9.29 -6.52
N TRP A 193 9.43 -8.27 -6.00
CA TRP A 193 8.40 -8.43 -4.97
C TRP A 193 7.22 -9.26 -5.45
N ASP A 194 6.74 -9.01 -6.66
CA ASP A 194 5.65 -9.77 -7.25
C ASP A 194 6.04 -11.24 -7.48
N TYR A 195 7.27 -11.49 -7.92
CA TYR A 195 7.80 -12.84 -8.02
C TYR A 195 7.88 -13.51 -6.64
N GLN A 196 8.40 -12.81 -5.63
CA GLN A 196 8.50 -13.31 -4.26
C GLN A 196 7.12 -13.59 -3.64
N TYR A 197 6.12 -12.76 -3.96
CA TYR A 197 4.74 -13.02 -3.58
C TYR A 197 4.27 -14.37 -4.11
N CYS A 198 4.53 -14.67 -5.37
CA CYS A 198 4.11 -15.91 -6.03
C CYS A 198 4.88 -17.15 -5.55
N THR A 199 6.10 -17.02 -5.09
CA THR A 199 6.96 -18.14 -4.71
C THR A 199 7.01 -18.43 -3.21
N GLU A 200 7.05 -17.35 -2.39
CA GLU A 200 7.37 -17.47 -0.97
C GLU A 200 6.35 -16.82 -0.03
N MET A 201 5.70 -15.73 -0.46
CA MET A 201 4.91 -14.88 0.43
C MET A 201 3.47 -14.72 -0.06
N PHE A 202 2.83 -15.83 -0.42
CA PHE A 202 1.47 -15.82 -0.93
C PHE A 202 0.48 -15.41 0.16
N MET A 203 0.16 -14.12 0.23
CA MET A 203 -0.66 -13.48 1.26
C MET A 203 -1.95 -12.92 0.67
N PRO A 204 -3.12 -13.18 1.30
CA PRO A 204 -4.35 -12.52 0.89
C PRO A 204 -4.31 -11.04 1.28
N MET A 205 -4.59 -10.17 0.32
CA MET A 205 -4.70 -8.71 0.52
C MET A 205 -5.92 -8.20 -0.23
N SER A 206 -6.87 -7.63 0.49
CA SER A 206 -8.09 -7.06 -0.11
C SER A 206 -8.39 -5.67 0.41
N ARG A 207 -9.24 -4.96 -0.33
CA ARG A 207 -9.84 -3.69 0.06
C ARG A 207 -11.33 -3.75 -0.26
N ASP A 208 -12.16 -3.23 0.63
CA ASP A 208 -13.61 -3.27 0.45
C ASP A 208 -14.24 -1.89 0.16
N GLY A 209 -13.47 -0.81 0.41
CA GLY A 209 -13.95 0.57 0.22
C GLY A 209 -15.01 1.00 1.24
N VAL A 210 -15.29 0.17 2.24
CA VAL A 210 -16.29 0.42 3.30
C VAL A 210 -15.60 0.57 4.64
N ARG A 211 -14.87 -0.45 5.11
CA ARG A 211 -14.05 -0.37 6.31
C ARG A 211 -12.83 0.49 6.05
N ASP A 212 -12.20 0.28 4.91
CA ASP A 212 -11.05 1.07 4.47
C ASP A 212 -11.44 2.29 3.62
N MET A 213 -10.48 3.16 3.37
CA MET A 213 -10.69 4.42 2.64
C MET A 213 -10.41 4.31 1.13
N PHE A 214 -10.16 3.13 0.63
CA PHE A 214 -9.78 2.88 -0.76
C PHE A 214 -10.99 2.50 -1.63
N PHE A 215 -10.76 1.91 -2.76
CA PHE A 215 -11.77 1.36 -3.65
C PHE A 215 -11.76 -0.18 -3.59
N PRO A 216 -12.88 -0.87 -3.91
CA PRO A 216 -12.97 -2.31 -3.79
C PRO A 216 -11.94 -3.05 -4.65
N GLN A 217 -11.16 -3.89 -4.02
CA GLN A 217 -10.17 -4.78 -4.63
C GLN A 217 -10.27 -6.15 -3.93
N PRO A 218 -11.28 -6.96 -4.27
CA PRO A 218 -11.46 -8.26 -3.64
C PRO A 218 -10.29 -9.18 -4.00
N TRP A 219 -9.76 -9.87 -2.99
CA TRP A 219 -8.78 -10.92 -3.20
C TRP A 219 -9.49 -12.29 -3.33
N ASN A 220 -9.06 -13.07 -4.30
CA ASN A 220 -9.50 -14.45 -4.50
C ASN A 220 -8.29 -15.34 -4.74
N GLU A 221 -8.17 -16.44 -4.01
CA GLU A 221 -7.01 -17.33 -4.08
C GLU A 221 -6.84 -17.91 -5.50
N THR A 222 -7.94 -18.33 -6.14
CA THR A 222 -7.88 -18.91 -7.48
C THR A 222 -7.35 -17.93 -8.50
N ASP A 223 -7.85 -16.69 -8.48
CA ASP A 223 -7.44 -15.65 -9.42
C ASP A 223 -5.97 -15.25 -9.19
N ALA A 224 -5.54 -15.16 -7.92
CA ALA A 224 -4.14 -14.87 -7.56
C ALA A 224 -3.19 -15.98 -8.04
N VAL A 225 -3.58 -17.24 -7.90
CA VAL A 225 -2.80 -18.39 -8.41
C VAL A 225 -2.69 -18.32 -9.93
N LEU A 226 -3.79 -18.07 -10.64
CA LEU A 226 -3.79 -17.95 -12.09
C LEU A 226 -2.93 -16.79 -12.59
N GLU A 227 -2.92 -15.68 -11.87
CA GLU A 227 -2.07 -14.53 -12.21
C GLU A 227 -0.59 -14.87 -12.05
N CYS A 228 -0.20 -15.56 -10.97
CA CYS A 228 1.17 -16.04 -10.77
C CYS A 228 1.60 -17.00 -11.89
N GLU A 229 0.73 -17.94 -12.26
CA GLU A 229 1.00 -18.86 -13.37
C GLU A 229 1.16 -18.12 -14.72
N ARG A 230 0.28 -17.15 -14.97
CA ARG A 230 0.30 -16.35 -16.21
C ARG A 230 1.56 -15.47 -16.32
N ARG A 231 1.93 -14.80 -15.23
CA ARG A 231 3.02 -13.79 -15.23
C ARG A 231 4.40 -14.44 -15.12
N TRP A 232 4.53 -15.44 -14.28
CA TRP A 232 5.82 -16.00 -13.88
C TRP A 232 5.99 -17.47 -14.27
N GLY A 233 4.96 -18.14 -14.73
CA GLY A 233 4.98 -19.60 -14.96
C GLY A 233 5.13 -20.41 -13.67
N VAL A 234 4.82 -19.81 -12.52
CA VAL A 234 4.96 -20.41 -11.19
C VAL A 234 3.59 -20.61 -10.57
N ARG A 235 3.34 -21.83 -10.09
CA ARG A 235 2.15 -22.12 -9.28
C ARG A 235 2.49 -21.97 -7.80
N PRO A 236 1.87 -21.01 -7.08
CA PRO A 236 2.09 -20.81 -5.66
C PRO A 236 1.79 -22.06 -4.82
N LYS A 237 2.62 -22.32 -3.84
CA LYS A 237 2.33 -23.27 -2.78
C LYS A 237 1.61 -22.52 -1.66
N THR A 238 0.31 -22.30 -1.82
CA THR A 238 -0.47 -21.35 -1.02
C THR A 238 -0.40 -21.58 0.49
N LEU A 239 -0.26 -22.84 0.94
CA LEU A 239 -0.14 -23.21 2.35
C LEU A 239 1.31 -23.37 2.84
N TRP A 240 2.31 -23.07 1.99
CA TRP A 240 3.69 -23.38 2.33
C TRP A 240 4.18 -22.64 3.59
N ALA A 241 3.94 -21.36 3.69
CA ALA A 241 4.38 -20.55 4.83
C ALA A 241 3.77 -21.07 6.15
N THR A 242 2.47 -21.33 6.16
CA THR A 242 1.74 -21.83 7.33
C THR A 242 2.19 -23.24 7.72
N THR A 243 2.37 -24.14 6.76
CA THR A 243 2.78 -25.52 7.03
C THR A 243 4.26 -25.65 7.40
N ALA A 244 5.12 -24.85 6.77
CA ALA A 244 6.57 -24.92 6.99
C ALA A 244 7.01 -24.23 8.29
N PHE A 245 6.30 -23.17 8.73
CA PHE A 245 6.70 -22.34 9.87
C PHE A 245 5.67 -22.27 10.99
N GLY A 246 4.52 -22.93 10.86
CA GLY A 246 3.54 -23.08 11.92
C GLY A 246 2.54 -21.92 12.04
N GLY A 247 2.60 -20.92 11.19
CA GLY A 247 1.65 -19.80 11.15
C GLY A 247 1.54 -19.05 12.47
N LYS A 248 0.31 -18.85 12.95
CA LYS A 248 0.03 -18.17 14.24
C LYS A 248 0.48 -18.95 15.48
N ARG A 249 0.86 -20.20 15.33
CA ARG A 249 1.34 -21.05 16.44
C ARG A 249 2.80 -20.75 16.76
N LEU A 250 3.10 -19.56 17.27
CA LEU A 250 4.45 -19.10 17.60
C LEU A 250 4.81 -19.24 19.08
N SER A 251 3.94 -19.82 19.93
CA SER A 251 4.18 -20.00 21.36
C SER A 251 5.41 -20.86 21.69
N TRP A 252 5.85 -21.66 20.73
CA TRP A 252 7.07 -22.48 20.84
C TRP A 252 8.33 -21.75 20.37
N ALA A 253 8.19 -20.59 19.71
CA ALA A 253 9.34 -19.81 19.28
C ALA A 253 10.07 -19.20 20.48
N SER A 254 11.35 -19.45 20.60
CA SER A 254 12.20 -18.92 21.66
C SER A 254 13.22 -17.95 21.11
N ASN A 255 13.70 -17.03 21.96
CA ASN A 255 14.75 -16.04 21.62
C ASN A 255 14.36 -15.16 20.43
N VAL A 256 13.09 -14.75 20.39
CA VAL A 256 12.58 -13.80 19.38
C VAL A 256 11.98 -12.59 20.09
N VAL A 257 12.45 -11.41 19.71
CA VAL A 257 11.86 -10.13 20.14
C VAL A 257 11.04 -9.59 18.96
N TRP A 258 9.76 -9.42 19.20
CA TRP A 258 8.82 -8.87 18.23
C TRP A 258 8.68 -7.36 18.47
N THR A 259 8.88 -6.57 17.43
CA THR A 259 8.66 -5.13 17.43
C THR A 259 7.75 -4.74 16.27
N ASN A 260 7.11 -3.59 16.41
CA ASN A 260 6.26 -3.04 15.36
C ASN A 260 6.59 -1.57 15.17
#